data_25914dd5887bac00018cd11737824975
#
_entry.id   25914dd5887bac00018cd11737824975
#
_cell.length_a   1.000
_cell.length_b   1.000
_cell.length_c   1.000
_cell.angle_alpha   90.00
_cell.angle_beta   90.00
_cell.angle_gamma   90.00
#
_symmetry.space_group_name_H-M   'P 1'
#
loop_
_entity.id
_entity.type
_entity.pdbx_description
1 polymer ?
#
loop_
_entity_poly.entity_id
_entity_poly.type
_entity_poly.pdbx_seq_one_letter_code
_entity_poly.pdbx_strand_id
1 'polypeptide(L)'
;MADNYLESRYEEVFGSGARKSVIKRTNPSLNTLLVKNRTIRRFRQDIDINSEQLGTIVNVNSSLASAMNRQLLRFRPVDSSDIDKINALKQILFREPVREESARAFIIVYSILPEERYIDIDLGISLQSMALKAVELGFNCLIKGNLDRDSLRAFFKEEDEHIIAENGYEVLEPVAVLCVGKSAESVFLKPVNAGEDLTPYTKDGVHYVPKLQSETLTLK
;
A
#
# COMPACT_ATOMS: atom_id res chain seq x y z
N MET A 1 -3.18 -28.22 -1.11
CA MET A 1 -2.08 -28.92 -1.82
C MET A 1 -0.68 -28.38 -1.51
N ALA A 2 -0.52 -27.26 -0.80
CA ALA A 2 0.82 -26.76 -0.38
C ALA A 2 1.38 -27.46 0.88
N ASP A 3 0.55 -28.08 1.68
CA ASP A 3 0.97 -28.71 2.95
C ASP A 3 1.79 -29.99 2.75
N ASN A 4 1.56 -30.74 1.67
CA ASN A 4 2.28 -31.99 1.41
C ASN A 4 3.75 -31.82 1.02
N TYR A 5 4.14 -30.69 0.44
CA TYR A 5 5.53 -30.49 -0.01
C TYR A 5 6.48 -30.25 1.16
N LEU A 6 6.05 -29.51 2.17
CA LEU A 6 6.89 -29.25 3.36
C LEU A 6 6.98 -30.50 4.26
N GLU A 7 5.91 -31.30 4.33
CA GLU A 7 5.90 -32.55 5.07
C GLU A 7 6.83 -33.60 4.44
N SER A 8 6.76 -33.76 3.12
CA SER A 8 7.64 -34.71 2.41
C SER A 8 9.11 -34.33 2.54
N ARG A 9 9.44 -33.03 2.48
CA ARG A 9 10.83 -32.56 2.62
C ARG A 9 11.36 -32.66 4.05
N TYR A 10 10.49 -32.51 5.05
CA TYR A 10 10.87 -32.72 6.45
C TYR A 10 11.19 -34.17 6.72
N GLU A 11 10.41 -35.12 6.19
CA GLU A 11 10.68 -36.56 6.30
C GLU A 11 11.96 -36.98 5.57
N GLU A 12 12.25 -36.35 4.41
CA GLU A 12 13.47 -36.58 3.62
C GLU A 12 14.75 -36.14 4.38
N VAL A 13 14.67 -35.02 5.12
CA VAL A 13 15.84 -34.43 5.82
C VAL A 13 16.03 -35.00 7.22
N PHE A 14 14.96 -35.31 7.96
CA PHE A 14 15.00 -35.68 9.38
C PHE A 14 14.62 -37.13 9.67
N GLY A 15 14.21 -37.90 8.66
CA GLY A 15 13.80 -39.30 8.80
C GLY A 15 12.41 -39.47 9.44
N SER A 16 11.83 -40.65 9.25
CA SER A 16 10.45 -40.98 9.60
C SER A 16 10.10 -41.07 11.11
N GLY A 17 10.98 -40.63 12.00
CA GLY A 17 10.79 -40.67 13.45
C GLY A 17 10.95 -39.31 14.15
N ALA A 18 11.29 -38.25 13.43
CA ALA A 18 11.43 -36.93 14.02
C ALA A 18 10.07 -36.31 14.35
N ARG A 19 9.90 -35.76 15.57
CA ARG A 19 8.70 -35.02 15.95
C ARG A 19 8.54 -33.81 15.02
N LYS A 20 7.51 -33.82 14.17
CA LYS A 20 7.15 -32.70 13.30
C LYS A 20 6.78 -31.50 14.13
N SER A 21 7.63 -30.48 14.19
CA SER A 21 7.19 -29.15 14.55
C SER A 21 6.47 -28.55 13.34
N VAL A 22 5.15 -28.70 13.30
CA VAL A 22 4.33 -28.06 12.26
C VAL A 22 4.39 -26.57 12.48
N ILE A 23 5.29 -25.87 11.79
CA ILE A 23 5.21 -24.42 11.66
C ILE A 23 4.00 -24.15 10.76
N LYS A 24 2.81 -24.11 11.35
CA LYS A 24 1.65 -23.57 10.67
C LYS A 24 2.00 -22.11 10.37
N ARG A 25 2.33 -21.79 9.12
CA ARG A 25 2.23 -20.40 8.62
C ARG A 25 0.75 -20.06 8.62
N THR A 26 0.23 -19.61 9.75
CA THR A 26 -1.09 -19.01 9.82
C THR A 26 -0.97 -17.65 9.14
N ASN A 27 -1.67 -17.47 8.02
CA ASN A 27 -1.84 -16.15 7.43
C ASN A 27 -2.37 -15.21 8.52
N PRO A 28 -1.86 -13.98 8.61
CA PRO A 28 -2.32 -13.04 9.63
C PRO A 28 -3.82 -12.81 9.46
N SER A 29 -4.55 -12.76 10.58
CA SER A 29 -5.97 -12.43 10.56
C SER A 29 -6.20 -11.02 10.02
N LEU A 30 -7.39 -10.75 9.47
CA LEU A 30 -7.77 -9.41 9.03
C LEU A 30 -7.56 -8.36 10.14
N ASN A 31 -7.92 -8.67 11.38
CA ASN A 31 -7.70 -7.78 12.52
C ASN A 31 -6.22 -7.45 12.71
N THR A 32 -5.34 -8.43 12.58
CA THR A 32 -3.89 -8.23 12.65
C THR A 32 -3.39 -7.32 11.55
N LEU A 33 -3.87 -7.50 10.31
CA LEU A 33 -3.53 -6.66 9.18
C LEU A 33 -4.03 -5.23 9.38
N LEU A 34 -5.28 -5.06 9.83
CA LEU A 34 -5.87 -3.74 10.11
C LEU A 34 -5.12 -2.97 11.20
N VAL A 35 -4.68 -3.65 12.28
CA VAL A 35 -3.88 -3.01 13.34
C VAL A 35 -2.50 -2.62 12.84
N LYS A 36 -1.86 -3.44 12.01
CA LYS A 36 -0.53 -3.17 11.45
C LYS A 36 -0.53 -2.19 10.27
N ASN A 37 -1.65 -2.04 9.57
CA ASN A 37 -1.78 -1.09 8.47
C ASN A 37 -1.90 0.34 9.02
N ARG A 38 -0.77 1.03 9.09
CA ARG A 38 -0.66 2.42 9.58
C ARG A 38 -0.13 3.31 8.49
N THR A 39 -0.53 4.57 8.52
CA THR A 39 0.07 5.61 7.68
C THR A 39 1.50 5.84 8.13
N ILE A 40 2.46 5.39 7.36
CA ILE A 40 3.89 5.48 7.64
C ILE A 40 4.50 6.59 6.78
N ARG A 41 5.30 7.46 7.41
CA ARG A 41 5.93 8.60 6.74
C ARG A 41 7.45 8.53 6.73
N ARG A 42 8.03 7.60 7.50
CA ARG A 42 9.46 7.36 7.60
C ARG A 42 9.73 5.90 7.30
N PHE A 43 10.54 5.66 6.27
CA PHE A 43 10.84 4.33 5.76
C PHE A 43 12.33 4.03 5.87
N ARG A 44 12.65 2.79 6.16
CA ARG A 44 14.01 2.26 6.14
C ARG A 44 14.58 2.36 4.73
N GLN A 45 15.83 2.82 4.63
CA GLN A 45 16.50 3.03 3.34
C GLN A 45 17.34 1.81 2.90
N ASP A 46 17.57 0.87 3.80
CA ASP A 46 18.32 -0.36 3.58
C ASP A 46 17.46 -1.54 3.06
N ILE A 47 16.16 -1.32 2.84
CA ILE A 47 15.24 -2.34 2.33
C ILE A 47 14.69 -1.90 0.98
N ASP A 48 15.06 -2.63 -0.06
CA ASP A 48 14.55 -2.44 -1.41
C ASP A 48 13.24 -3.19 -1.62
N ILE A 49 12.47 -2.71 -2.58
CA ILE A 49 11.19 -3.30 -3.01
C ILE A 49 11.29 -3.50 -4.52
N ASN A 50 11.14 -4.75 -4.95
CA ASN A 50 11.25 -5.12 -6.35
C ASN A 50 9.89 -5.10 -7.07
N SER A 51 9.93 -5.21 -8.39
CA SER A 51 8.76 -5.21 -9.27
C SER A 51 7.79 -6.36 -8.99
N GLU A 52 8.27 -7.55 -8.62
CA GLU A 52 7.43 -8.71 -8.28
C GLU A 52 6.58 -8.44 -7.03
N GLN A 53 7.18 -7.83 -6.00
CA GLN A 53 6.48 -7.44 -4.78
C GLN A 53 5.42 -6.38 -5.05
N LEU A 54 5.74 -5.35 -5.86
CA LEU A 54 4.76 -4.35 -6.28
C LEU A 54 3.66 -4.96 -7.14
N GLY A 55 4.01 -5.85 -8.07
CA GLY A 55 3.04 -6.61 -8.87
C GLY A 55 2.09 -7.42 -8.00
N THR A 56 2.59 -8.07 -6.94
CA THR A 56 1.76 -8.80 -5.97
C THR A 56 0.81 -7.87 -5.20
N ILE A 57 1.26 -6.66 -4.84
CA ILE A 57 0.42 -5.64 -4.20
C ILE A 57 -0.69 -5.17 -5.16
N VAL A 58 -0.35 -4.86 -6.41
CA VAL A 58 -1.31 -4.41 -7.42
C VAL A 58 -2.32 -5.51 -7.76
N ASN A 59 -1.89 -6.77 -7.79
CA ASN A 59 -2.72 -7.90 -8.21
C ASN A 59 -3.98 -8.12 -7.35
N VAL A 60 -4.04 -7.59 -6.13
CA VAL A 60 -5.28 -7.68 -5.31
C VAL A 60 -6.47 -7.07 -6.04
N ASN A 61 -6.24 -6.08 -6.92
CA ASN A 61 -7.29 -5.40 -7.67
C ASN A 61 -8.04 -6.32 -8.64
N SER A 62 -7.45 -7.44 -9.05
CA SER A 62 -8.11 -8.45 -9.86
C SER A 62 -9.28 -9.17 -9.15
N SER A 63 -9.38 -9.00 -7.82
CA SER A 63 -10.38 -9.66 -6.98
C SER A 63 -11.27 -8.67 -6.24
N LEU A 64 -11.14 -7.37 -6.47
CA LEU A 64 -11.92 -6.35 -5.80
C LEU A 64 -13.21 -6.01 -6.54
N ALA A 65 -14.23 -5.65 -5.76
CA ALA A 65 -15.44 -5.06 -6.32
C ALA A 65 -15.17 -3.65 -6.84
N SER A 66 -15.83 -3.28 -7.94
CA SER A 66 -15.88 -1.90 -8.45
C SER A 66 -17.31 -1.54 -8.84
N ALA A 67 -17.62 -0.25 -8.86
CA ALA A 67 -18.95 0.23 -9.21
C ALA A 67 -19.34 -0.27 -10.62
N MET A 68 -20.47 -0.98 -10.71
CA MET A 68 -20.97 -1.61 -11.95
C MET A 68 -19.92 -2.50 -12.65
N ASN A 69 -18.91 -2.99 -11.91
CA ASN A 69 -17.78 -3.74 -12.45
C ASN A 69 -17.00 -3.02 -13.58
N ARG A 70 -16.96 -1.69 -13.55
CA ARG A 70 -16.32 -0.88 -14.61
C ARG A 70 -14.80 -0.94 -14.59
N GLN A 71 -14.18 -1.22 -13.44
CA GLN A 71 -12.73 -1.43 -13.27
C GLN A 71 -11.88 -0.30 -13.90
N LEU A 72 -12.19 0.95 -13.55
CA LEU A 72 -11.66 2.15 -14.19
C LEU A 72 -10.25 2.55 -13.73
N LEU A 73 -9.68 1.85 -12.75
CA LEU A 73 -8.36 2.17 -12.21
C LEU A 73 -7.25 1.46 -12.98
N ARG A 74 -6.12 2.16 -13.15
CA ARG A 74 -4.86 1.61 -13.68
C ARG A 74 -3.72 1.92 -12.73
N PHE A 75 -2.69 1.10 -12.75
CA PHE A 75 -1.61 1.14 -11.76
C PHE A 75 -0.26 1.15 -12.45
N ARG A 76 0.59 2.10 -12.07
CA ARG A 76 1.98 2.16 -12.52
C ARG A 76 2.89 1.94 -11.30
N PRO A 77 3.44 0.74 -11.13
CA PRO A 77 4.46 0.50 -10.13
C PRO A 77 5.81 1.07 -10.58
N VAL A 78 6.54 1.68 -9.63
CA VAL A 78 7.92 2.13 -9.77
C VAL A 78 8.69 1.55 -8.59
N ASP A 79 9.56 0.60 -8.85
CA ASP A 79 10.32 -0.13 -7.84
C ASP A 79 11.64 0.55 -7.46
N SER A 80 12.33 0.02 -6.45
CA SER A 80 13.55 0.60 -5.91
C SER A 80 14.74 0.57 -6.86
N SER A 81 14.70 -0.17 -7.96
CA SER A 81 15.83 -0.33 -8.87
C SER A 81 16.04 0.88 -9.78
N ASP A 82 14.97 1.61 -10.11
CA ASP A 82 15.01 2.82 -10.91
C ASP A 82 15.23 4.05 -10.00
N ILE A 83 16.47 4.21 -9.56
CA ILE A 83 16.86 5.24 -8.58
C ILE A 83 16.57 6.65 -9.11
N ASP A 84 16.77 6.91 -10.38
CA ASP A 84 16.57 8.23 -10.98
C ASP A 84 15.08 8.57 -11.00
N LYS A 85 14.24 7.63 -11.43
CA LYS A 85 12.78 7.79 -11.42
C LYS A 85 12.24 7.93 -9.99
N ILE A 86 12.75 7.15 -9.04
CA ILE A 86 12.40 7.27 -7.61
C ILE A 86 12.75 8.66 -7.07
N ASN A 87 13.93 9.17 -7.35
CA ASN A 87 14.34 10.48 -6.86
C ASN A 87 13.53 11.62 -7.50
N ALA A 88 13.25 11.55 -8.79
CA ALA A 88 12.37 12.52 -9.46
C ALA A 88 10.95 12.51 -8.87
N LEU A 89 10.36 11.32 -8.65
CA LEU A 89 9.06 11.19 -8.01
C LEU A 89 9.03 11.73 -6.58
N LYS A 90 10.11 11.55 -5.81
CA LYS A 90 10.20 12.13 -4.47
C LYS A 90 10.09 13.66 -4.51
N GLN A 91 10.74 14.32 -5.47
CA GLN A 91 10.67 15.79 -5.63
C GLN A 91 9.24 16.25 -6.00
N ILE A 92 8.55 15.51 -6.87
CA ILE A 92 7.18 15.82 -7.25
C ILE A 92 6.19 15.57 -6.10
N LEU A 93 6.38 14.47 -5.37
CA LEU A 93 5.40 14.00 -4.39
C LEU A 93 5.55 14.67 -3.01
N PHE A 94 6.74 15.09 -2.62
CA PHE A 94 6.98 15.61 -1.28
C PHE A 94 7.45 17.07 -1.31
N ARG A 95 7.08 17.81 -0.27
CA ARG A 95 7.55 19.21 -0.11
C ARG A 95 9.04 19.22 0.25
N GLU A 96 9.73 20.22 -0.25
CA GLU A 96 11.12 20.46 0.12
C GLU A 96 11.27 20.94 1.59
N PRO A 97 12.32 20.53 2.31
CA PRO A 97 13.31 19.51 1.88
C PRO A 97 12.72 18.09 1.95
N VAL A 98 12.99 17.28 0.91
CA VAL A 98 12.57 15.87 0.90
C VAL A 98 13.33 15.12 1.98
N ARG A 99 12.60 14.38 2.82
CA ARG A 99 13.22 13.60 3.90
C ARG A 99 14.03 12.44 3.33
N GLU A 100 15.20 12.18 3.90
CA GLU A 100 16.02 11.01 3.55
C GLU A 100 15.22 9.71 3.69
N GLU A 101 14.43 9.58 4.77
CA GLU A 101 13.61 8.42 5.09
C GLU A 101 12.30 8.35 4.28
N SER A 102 12.25 8.92 3.07
CA SER A 102 11.07 8.86 2.19
C SER A 102 10.87 7.46 1.60
N ALA A 103 9.71 7.22 0.96
CA ALA A 103 9.35 5.91 0.41
C ALA A 103 10.40 5.37 -0.59
N ARG A 104 10.50 4.05 -0.66
CA ARG A 104 11.46 3.31 -1.50
C ARG A 104 10.85 2.86 -2.83
N ALA A 105 9.53 2.83 -2.92
CA ALA A 105 8.80 2.46 -4.12
C ALA A 105 7.46 3.19 -4.16
N PHE A 106 6.87 3.30 -5.36
CA PHE A 106 5.60 3.98 -5.58
C PHE A 106 4.69 3.15 -6.46
N ILE A 107 3.38 3.22 -6.22
CA ILE A 107 2.34 2.77 -7.14
C ILE A 107 1.48 3.99 -7.44
N ILE A 108 1.62 4.54 -8.65
CA ILE A 108 0.76 5.63 -9.12
C ILE A 108 -0.56 5.01 -9.57
N VAL A 109 -1.66 5.52 -9.06
CA VAL A 109 -3.01 5.08 -9.43
C VAL A 109 -3.62 6.11 -10.36
N TYR A 110 -4.09 5.64 -11.51
CA TYR A 110 -4.74 6.44 -12.53
C TYR A 110 -6.22 6.06 -12.67
N SER A 111 -7.04 7.04 -13.03
CA SER A 111 -8.35 6.82 -13.63
C SER A 111 -8.24 6.90 -15.15
N ILE A 112 -8.95 6.02 -15.87
CA ILE A 112 -9.05 6.06 -17.35
C ILE A 112 -10.22 6.89 -17.86
N LEU A 113 -10.96 7.53 -16.97
CA LEU A 113 -12.02 8.49 -17.23
C LEU A 113 -11.82 9.73 -16.37
N PRO A 114 -12.41 10.87 -16.73
CA PRO A 114 -12.50 12.02 -15.83
C PRO A 114 -13.06 11.65 -14.47
N GLU A 115 -12.60 12.34 -13.44
CA GLU A 115 -12.91 12.03 -12.03
C GLU A 115 -14.41 12.13 -11.75
N GLU A 116 -14.99 11.08 -11.16
CA GLU A 116 -16.39 10.99 -10.74
C GLU A 116 -16.51 10.27 -9.39
N ARG A 117 -17.66 10.44 -8.69
CA ARG A 117 -17.89 9.91 -7.35
C ARG A 117 -17.59 8.41 -7.19
N TYR A 118 -17.90 7.58 -8.19
CA TYR A 118 -17.69 6.15 -8.10
C TYR A 118 -16.22 5.77 -8.21
N ILE A 119 -15.43 6.55 -8.94
CA ILE A 119 -13.98 6.40 -9.00
C ILE A 119 -13.38 6.61 -7.60
N ASP A 120 -13.83 7.61 -6.84
CA ASP A 120 -13.34 7.84 -5.48
C ASP A 120 -13.65 6.68 -4.53
N ILE A 121 -14.82 6.05 -4.68
CA ILE A 121 -15.19 4.86 -3.89
C ILE A 121 -14.29 3.68 -4.25
N ASP A 122 -14.15 3.37 -5.54
CA ASP A 122 -13.31 2.29 -6.04
C ASP A 122 -11.84 2.52 -5.67
N LEU A 123 -11.37 3.77 -5.72
CA LEU A 123 -10.03 4.17 -5.31
C LEU A 123 -9.77 3.87 -3.82
N GLY A 124 -10.73 4.22 -2.95
CA GLY A 124 -10.63 3.93 -1.52
C GLY A 124 -10.55 2.42 -1.23
N ILE A 125 -11.37 1.60 -1.92
CA ILE A 125 -11.35 0.14 -1.82
C ILE A 125 -10.00 -0.42 -2.29
N SER A 126 -9.51 0.04 -3.42
CA SER A 126 -8.24 -0.36 -4.03
C SER A 126 -7.05 -0.03 -3.12
N LEU A 127 -6.92 1.23 -2.71
CA LEU A 127 -5.81 1.70 -1.87
C LEU A 127 -5.76 0.98 -0.53
N GLN A 128 -6.89 0.77 0.14
CA GLN A 128 -6.94 0.03 1.40
C GLN A 128 -6.52 -1.44 1.20
N SER A 129 -6.99 -2.08 0.15
CA SER A 129 -6.68 -3.48 -0.13
C SER A 129 -5.20 -3.68 -0.49
N MET A 130 -4.63 -2.80 -1.32
CA MET A 130 -3.20 -2.79 -1.62
C MET A 130 -2.34 -2.54 -0.38
N ALA A 131 -2.76 -1.61 0.51
CA ALA A 131 -2.04 -1.35 1.75
C ALA A 131 -2.06 -2.56 2.71
N LEU A 132 -3.19 -3.28 2.80
CA LEU A 132 -3.27 -4.53 3.58
C LEU A 132 -2.37 -5.62 2.99
N LYS A 133 -2.31 -5.73 1.66
CA LYS A 133 -1.41 -6.68 0.99
C LYS A 133 0.05 -6.34 1.21
N ALA A 134 0.41 -5.07 1.18
CA ALA A 134 1.76 -4.62 1.53
C ALA A 134 2.13 -5.02 2.96
N VAL A 135 1.21 -4.87 3.93
CA VAL A 135 1.42 -5.30 5.33
C VAL A 135 1.58 -6.82 5.43
N GLU A 136 0.80 -7.60 4.67
CA GLU A 136 0.94 -9.06 4.62
C GLU A 136 2.33 -9.48 4.12
N LEU A 137 2.88 -8.75 3.14
CA LEU A 137 4.25 -8.92 2.63
C LEU A 137 5.34 -8.37 3.58
N GLY A 138 4.95 -7.73 4.69
CA GLY A 138 5.86 -7.15 5.67
C GLY A 138 6.30 -5.73 5.39
N PHE A 139 5.68 -5.04 4.44
CA PHE A 139 5.86 -3.62 4.13
C PHE A 139 4.81 -2.74 4.81
N ASN A 140 4.92 -1.43 4.58
CA ASN A 140 3.98 -0.44 5.07
C ASN A 140 3.77 0.62 4.00
N CYS A 141 2.70 1.42 4.15
CA CYS A 141 2.32 2.38 3.13
C CYS A 141 2.02 3.77 3.69
N LEU A 142 2.14 4.75 2.79
CA LEU A 142 1.51 6.06 2.88
C LEU A 142 0.61 6.24 1.66
N ILE A 143 -0.67 6.42 1.88
CA ILE A 143 -1.60 6.86 0.83
C ILE A 143 -1.46 8.38 0.67
N LYS A 144 -1.15 8.83 -0.53
CA LYS A 144 -1.00 10.23 -0.86
C LYS A 144 -2.05 10.63 -1.91
N GLY A 145 -3.04 11.44 -1.48
CA GLY A 145 -4.09 11.99 -2.35
C GLY A 145 -3.86 13.45 -2.73
N ASN A 146 -3.09 14.20 -1.90
CA ASN A 146 -2.69 15.57 -2.26
C ASN A 146 -1.49 15.51 -3.21
N LEU A 147 -1.76 15.56 -4.52
CA LEU A 147 -0.80 15.41 -5.61
C LEU A 147 -0.64 16.71 -6.39
N ASP A 148 0.57 16.98 -6.84
CA ASP A 148 0.80 17.83 -8.00
C ASP A 148 0.58 17.01 -9.27
N ARG A 149 -0.69 16.98 -9.72
CA ARG A 149 -1.11 16.17 -10.87
C ARG A 149 -0.48 16.66 -12.17
N ASP A 150 -0.25 17.97 -12.30
CA ASP A 150 0.37 18.55 -13.49
C ASP A 150 1.81 18.09 -13.64
N SER A 151 2.58 18.13 -12.55
CA SER A 151 3.96 17.63 -12.54
C SER A 151 4.02 16.12 -12.79
N LEU A 152 3.08 15.32 -12.25
CA LEU A 152 3.03 13.88 -12.53
C LEU A 152 2.69 13.59 -13.99
N ARG A 153 1.71 14.29 -14.58
CA ARG A 153 1.37 14.18 -16.00
C ARG A 153 2.54 14.58 -16.90
N ALA A 154 3.23 15.66 -16.55
CA ALA A 154 4.41 16.10 -17.32
C ALA A 154 5.55 15.07 -17.25
N PHE A 155 5.76 14.46 -16.08
CA PHE A 155 6.82 13.48 -15.86
C PHE A 155 6.62 12.17 -16.65
N PHE A 156 5.37 11.70 -16.78
CA PHE A 156 5.04 10.46 -17.50
C PHE A 156 4.44 10.70 -18.90
N LYS A 157 4.50 11.92 -19.42
CA LYS A 157 3.78 12.34 -20.60
C LYS A 157 3.91 11.38 -21.80
N GLU A 158 5.13 11.06 -22.18
CA GLU A 158 5.39 10.22 -23.36
C GLU A 158 4.90 8.78 -23.16
N GLU A 159 5.10 8.23 -21.94
CA GLU A 159 4.64 6.89 -21.58
C GLU A 159 3.09 6.85 -21.54
N ASP A 160 2.45 7.89 -20.98
CA ASP A 160 1.00 7.98 -20.84
C ASP A 160 0.31 8.16 -22.22
N GLU A 161 0.84 9.02 -23.10
CA GLU A 161 0.32 9.22 -24.46
C GLU A 161 0.35 7.90 -25.27
N HIS A 162 1.42 7.12 -25.13
CA HIS A 162 1.53 5.81 -25.77
C HIS A 162 0.48 4.81 -25.23
N ILE A 163 0.34 4.71 -23.91
CA ILE A 163 -0.64 3.82 -23.27
C ILE A 163 -2.08 4.20 -23.63
N ILE A 164 -2.39 5.50 -23.64
CA ILE A 164 -3.71 6.02 -24.06
C ILE A 164 -4.02 5.59 -25.49
N ALA A 165 -3.07 5.79 -26.41
CA ALA A 165 -3.24 5.46 -27.82
C ALA A 165 -3.43 3.96 -28.06
N GLU A 166 -2.63 3.13 -27.38
CA GLU A 166 -2.71 1.67 -27.54
C GLU A 166 -3.99 1.06 -26.98
N ASN A 167 -4.52 1.61 -25.88
CA ASN A 167 -5.66 1.02 -25.17
C ASN A 167 -6.98 1.75 -25.44
N GLY A 168 -6.97 2.86 -26.17
CA GLY A 168 -8.15 3.67 -26.47
C GLY A 168 -8.77 4.30 -25.22
N TYR A 169 -7.94 4.64 -24.20
CA TYR A 169 -8.44 5.33 -23.01
C TYR A 169 -8.79 6.79 -23.34
N GLU A 170 -9.75 7.35 -22.61
CA GLU A 170 -10.09 8.77 -22.71
C GLU A 170 -9.00 9.64 -22.08
N VAL A 171 -8.46 9.19 -20.96
CA VAL A 171 -7.44 9.89 -20.17
C VAL A 171 -6.67 8.89 -19.31
N LEU A 172 -5.47 9.26 -18.85
CA LEU A 172 -4.80 8.68 -17.69
C LEU A 172 -4.61 9.78 -16.64
N GLU A 173 -5.60 9.92 -15.75
CA GLU A 173 -5.58 10.94 -14.70
C GLU A 173 -4.98 10.36 -13.41
N PRO A 174 -3.84 10.88 -12.91
CA PRO A 174 -3.28 10.42 -11.63
C PRO A 174 -4.17 10.87 -10.48
N VAL A 175 -4.77 9.91 -9.76
CA VAL A 175 -5.75 10.17 -8.69
C VAL A 175 -5.19 9.94 -7.29
N ALA A 176 -4.21 9.05 -7.14
CA ALA A 176 -3.50 8.82 -5.87
C ALA A 176 -2.14 8.18 -6.11
N VAL A 177 -1.28 8.24 -5.09
CA VAL A 177 -0.03 7.47 -5.04
C VAL A 177 0.03 6.68 -3.75
N LEU A 178 0.26 5.37 -3.86
CA LEU A 178 0.62 4.51 -2.74
C LEU A 178 2.15 4.49 -2.63
N CYS A 179 2.67 5.14 -1.60
CA CYS A 179 4.09 5.11 -1.28
C CYS A 179 4.37 3.85 -0.45
N VAL A 180 5.33 3.03 -0.86
CA VAL A 180 5.61 1.72 -0.25
C VAL A 180 7.03 1.68 0.29
N GLY A 181 7.20 1.02 1.46
CA GLY A 181 8.50 0.84 2.09
C GLY A 181 8.38 0.02 3.37
N LYS A 182 9.52 -0.26 4.01
CA LYS A 182 9.55 -0.84 5.37
C LYS A 182 9.53 0.31 6.38
N SER A 183 8.62 0.26 7.37
CA SER A 183 8.54 1.31 8.40
C SER A 183 9.87 1.49 9.14
N ALA A 184 10.27 2.74 9.33
CA ALA A 184 11.34 3.19 10.24
C ALA A 184 10.76 3.84 11.51
N GLU A 185 9.43 3.86 11.68
CA GLU A 185 8.75 4.47 12.82
C GLU A 185 7.79 3.50 13.49
N SER A 186 7.53 3.74 14.77
CA SER A 186 6.54 3.01 15.55
C SER A 186 5.26 3.83 15.65
N VAL A 187 4.13 3.23 15.28
CA VAL A 187 2.81 3.84 15.36
C VAL A 187 1.91 3.02 16.26
N PHE A 188 1.30 3.66 17.24
CA PHE A 188 0.43 3.02 18.23
C PHE A 188 -0.99 3.59 18.17
N LEU A 189 -1.99 2.69 18.20
CA LEU A 189 -3.40 3.09 18.28
C LEU A 189 -3.80 3.31 19.73
N LYS A 190 -4.26 4.50 20.06
CA LYS A 190 -4.76 4.84 21.39
C LYS A 190 -6.29 4.80 21.37
N PRO A 191 -6.94 3.87 22.10
CA PRO A 191 -8.38 3.92 22.28
C PRO A 191 -8.79 5.21 22.98
N VAL A 192 -9.84 5.86 22.49
CA VAL A 192 -10.43 7.08 23.08
C VAL A 192 -11.95 7.03 22.98
N ASN A 193 -12.62 7.78 23.86
CA ASN A 193 -14.07 7.89 23.91
C ASN A 193 -14.57 9.14 23.16
N ALA A 194 -15.89 9.30 23.08
CA ALA A 194 -16.50 10.49 22.54
C ALA A 194 -16.08 11.75 23.33
N GLY A 195 -15.74 12.81 22.60
CA GLY A 195 -15.33 14.10 23.19
C GLY A 195 -13.85 14.21 23.57
N GLU A 196 -13.07 13.13 23.50
CA GLU A 196 -11.62 13.21 23.68
C GLU A 196 -10.91 13.74 22.41
N ASP A 197 -9.69 14.29 22.59
CA ASP A 197 -8.89 14.82 21.49
C ASP A 197 -8.45 13.69 20.54
N LEU A 198 -8.77 13.86 19.26
CA LEU A 198 -8.41 12.94 18.17
C LEU A 198 -7.10 13.33 17.48
N THR A 199 -6.43 14.39 17.91
CA THR A 199 -5.18 14.86 17.29
C THR A 199 -4.06 13.84 17.50
N PRO A 200 -3.43 13.31 16.43
CA PRO A 200 -2.26 12.44 16.58
C PRO A 200 -1.09 13.21 17.19
N TYR A 201 -0.31 12.54 18.04
CA TYR A 201 0.86 13.13 18.68
C TYR A 201 2.04 12.14 18.75
N THR A 202 3.24 12.68 18.93
CA THR A 202 4.45 11.87 19.12
C THR A 202 4.97 12.05 20.54
N LYS A 203 5.27 10.94 21.21
CA LYS A 203 5.88 10.90 22.53
C LYS A 203 6.91 9.77 22.57
N ASP A 204 8.11 10.06 23.10
CA ASP A 204 9.21 9.10 23.28
C ASP A 204 9.54 8.31 21.99
N GLY A 205 9.50 8.98 20.83
CA GLY A 205 9.77 8.38 19.52
C GLY A 205 8.63 7.52 18.94
N VAL A 206 7.51 7.39 19.66
CA VAL A 206 6.32 6.64 19.22
C VAL A 206 5.24 7.62 18.75
N HIS A 207 4.65 7.35 17.59
CA HIS A 207 3.53 8.12 17.05
C HIS A 207 2.20 7.50 17.49
N TYR A 208 1.44 8.25 18.31
CA TYR A 208 0.15 7.82 18.83
C TYR A 208 -0.98 8.34 17.95
N VAL A 209 -1.90 7.45 17.57
CA VAL A 209 -3.08 7.78 16.77
C VAL A 209 -4.35 7.45 17.58
N PRO A 210 -5.06 8.47 18.11
CA PRO A 210 -6.32 8.25 18.82
C PRO A 210 -7.38 7.61 17.89
N LYS A 211 -8.13 6.64 18.42
CA LYS A 211 -9.21 5.94 17.71
C LYS A 211 -10.44 5.80 18.58
N LEU A 212 -11.56 6.34 18.06
CA LEU A 212 -12.87 6.12 18.64
C LEU A 212 -13.20 4.64 18.68
N GLN A 213 -13.90 4.22 19.73
CA GLN A 213 -14.32 2.84 19.92
C GLN A 213 -15.69 2.60 19.30
N SER A 214 -16.05 1.33 19.10
CA SER A 214 -17.26 0.90 18.41
C SER A 214 -18.55 1.50 18.99
N GLU A 215 -18.58 1.66 20.33
CA GLU A 215 -19.72 2.22 21.06
C GLU A 215 -20.03 3.67 20.62
N THR A 216 -18.99 4.43 20.25
CA THR A 216 -19.12 5.80 19.73
C THR A 216 -19.42 5.83 18.23
N LEU A 217 -18.92 4.86 17.47
CA LEU A 217 -19.06 4.80 16.01
C LEU A 217 -20.42 4.25 15.58
N THR A 218 -21.16 3.57 16.48
CA THR A 218 -22.45 2.95 16.18
C THR A 218 -23.58 3.84 16.63
N LEU A 219 -24.45 4.27 15.71
CA LEU A 219 -25.69 4.97 16.04
C LEU A 219 -26.66 3.98 16.67
N LYS A 220 -27.34 4.40 17.75
CA LYS A 220 -28.37 3.63 18.46
C LYS A 220 -29.75 4.17 18.14
#